data_5806c98db5babd5cbc33b0f50b3dbd4e
#
_entry.id   5806c98db5babd5cbc33b0f50b3dbd4e
#
_cell.length_a   1.000
_cell.length_b   1.000
_cell.length_c   1.000
_cell.angle_alpha   90.00
_cell.angle_beta   90.00
_cell.angle_gamma   90.00
#
_symmetry.space_group_name_H-M   'P 1'
#
loop_
_entity.id
_entity.type
_entity.pdbx_description
1 polymer ?
#
loop_
_entity_poly.entity_id
_entity_poly.type
_entity_poly.pdbx_seq_one_letter_code
_entity_poly.pdbx_strand_id
1 'polypeptide(L)'
;MSRIMPAAIAFAFAIASAQAAEKTYDQGATDTEILLGNIVPYSGPASVYSVYAKVFEGYFNRLNEAGGINGRKIRMISYDDAYSPPKTVEQARRLVENDGVLLLFGVVGTPTNVAIQKYMNGKKTPQLFAGTGSSALADPAHFPWSIGFQPNYRAEGRLYASYVLANKPQGRIGVLYQDDDFGKDLLQGLTEGLGDKAGSMIVAKSSYDTRTPTVDSQVVQLKASGADIVMDFTTPKFSTQAIRKIAELQWNPMQFVASVGSHVGSVLKPAGFENAKGVITGHWVKDPNDPGMADDAGVKEWSAFMTRYYPGGDQTNNINVIAYVLAQTLEQVLRKCGDDLTHDNIMRAAVNLGAYKPPLLIPGVRIEPSAKDYLVVRDLRLDQFDGVKYVPIGPAMEMK
;
A
#
# COMPACT_ATOMS: atom_id res chain seq x y z
N MET A 1 13.94 74.27 50.77
CA MET A 1 12.67 73.83 50.15
C MET A 1 13.05 73.13 48.83
N SER A 2 13.22 71.79 48.86
CA SER A 2 13.62 71.03 47.70
C SER A 2 12.37 70.28 47.13
N ARG A 3 12.03 70.52 45.87
CA ARG A 3 10.90 69.88 45.19
C ARG A 3 11.42 68.65 44.45
N ILE A 4 10.97 67.48 44.86
CA ILE A 4 11.17 66.21 44.19
C ILE A 4 10.03 66.07 43.16
N MET A 5 10.39 65.95 41.87
CA MET A 5 9.49 65.53 40.78
C MET A 5 9.49 63.99 40.66
N PRO A 6 8.34 63.30 40.53
CA PRO A 6 8.32 61.91 40.22
C PRO A 6 8.48 61.69 38.72
N ALA A 7 9.41 60.81 38.31
CA ALA A 7 9.56 60.35 36.96
C ALA A 7 8.50 59.24 36.68
N ALA A 8 7.61 59.48 35.73
CA ALA A 8 6.67 58.45 35.22
C ALA A 8 7.38 57.55 34.21
N ILE A 9 7.59 56.29 34.56
CA ILE A 9 8.09 55.25 33.65
C ILE A 9 6.90 54.74 32.84
N ALA A 10 6.83 55.07 31.56
CA ALA A 10 5.86 54.51 30.61
C ALA A 10 6.34 53.14 30.16
N PHE A 11 5.68 52.06 30.56
CA PHE A 11 5.87 50.70 30.05
C PHE A 11 5.15 50.59 28.69
N ALA A 12 5.90 50.65 27.59
CA ALA A 12 5.37 50.33 26.26
C ALA A 12 5.25 48.81 26.13
N PHE A 13 4.03 48.27 26.18
CA PHE A 13 3.71 46.91 25.79
C PHE A 13 3.84 46.82 24.27
N ALA A 14 4.92 46.22 23.77
CA ALA A 14 5.02 45.77 22.38
C ALA A 14 4.15 44.54 22.20
N ILE A 15 2.95 44.70 21.68
CA ILE A 15 2.11 43.61 21.20
C ILE A 15 2.77 43.13 19.90
N ALA A 16 3.55 42.05 19.97
CA ALA A 16 3.99 41.33 18.81
C ALA A 16 2.74 40.68 18.18
N SER A 17 2.21 41.29 17.13
CA SER A 17 1.19 40.67 16.28
C SER A 17 1.86 39.44 15.64
N ALA A 18 1.60 38.25 16.17
CA ALA A 18 1.86 37.03 15.47
C ALA A 18 1.02 37.08 14.19
N GLN A 19 1.67 37.35 13.06
CA GLN A 19 1.04 37.31 11.74
C GLN A 19 0.67 35.85 11.52
N ALA A 20 -0.61 35.51 11.66
CA ALA A 20 -1.11 34.17 11.30
C ALA A 20 -0.73 33.95 9.84
N ALA A 21 -0.07 32.83 9.55
CA ALA A 21 0.24 32.46 8.18
C ALA A 21 -1.06 32.48 7.36
N GLU A 22 -1.02 33.08 6.18
CA GLU A 22 -2.17 33.15 5.29
C GLU A 22 -2.60 31.74 4.90
N LYS A 23 -3.87 31.42 5.14
CA LYS A 23 -4.44 30.11 4.81
C LYS A 23 -4.60 30.01 3.30
N THR A 24 -4.07 28.97 2.70
CA THR A 24 -4.09 28.76 1.25
C THR A 24 -4.63 27.35 0.95
N TYR A 25 -5.67 27.30 0.11
CA TYR A 25 -6.34 26.05 -0.22
C TYR A 25 -6.57 25.89 -1.70
N ASP A 26 -6.35 24.66 -2.20
CA ASP A 26 -6.91 24.23 -3.47
C ASP A 26 -8.32 23.65 -3.27
N GLN A 27 -9.00 23.34 -4.38
CA GLN A 27 -10.34 22.77 -4.38
C GLN A 27 -10.40 21.53 -3.47
N GLY A 28 -11.45 21.42 -2.66
CA GLY A 28 -11.67 20.32 -1.72
C GLY A 28 -11.13 20.57 -0.31
N ALA A 29 -10.50 21.72 -0.05
CA ALA A 29 -10.13 22.16 1.29
C ALA A 29 -10.77 23.48 1.67
N THR A 30 -11.13 23.62 2.95
CA THR A 30 -11.70 24.83 3.56
C THR A 30 -11.16 25.03 4.96
N ASP A 31 -11.60 26.06 5.66
CA ASP A 31 -11.27 26.28 7.07
C ASP A 31 -11.75 25.15 7.99
N THR A 32 -12.75 24.38 7.58
CA THR A 32 -13.45 23.41 8.43
C THR A 32 -13.46 21.99 7.89
N GLU A 33 -13.14 21.77 6.61
CA GLU A 33 -13.23 20.48 5.94
C GLU A 33 -12.06 20.22 4.99
N ILE A 34 -11.64 18.94 4.92
CA ILE A 34 -10.78 18.37 3.90
C ILE A 34 -11.57 17.26 3.20
N LEU A 35 -11.83 17.41 1.91
CA LEU A 35 -12.58 16.46 1.10
C LEU A 35 -11.65 15.58 0.29
N LEU A 36 -11.68 14.27 0.54
CA LEU A 36 -10.86 13.26 -0.13
C LEU A 36 -11.70 12.41 -1.09
N GLY A 37 -11.09 12.01 -2.20
CA GLY A 37 -11.65 11.01 -3.10
C GLY A 37 -10.95 9.66 -2.93
N ASN A 38 -11.73 8.58 -3.03
CA ASN A 38 -11.22 7.22 -2.98
C ASN A 38 -11.93 6.35 -4.03
N ILE A 39 -11.22 5.38 -4.60
CA ILE A 39 -11.78 4.41 -5.54
C ILE A 39 -11.23 3.04 -5.15
N VAL A 40 -12.13 2.11 -4.84
CA VAL A 40 -11.77 0.72 -4.48
C VAL A 40 -12.76 -0.24 -5.15
N PRO A 41 -12.36 -1.49 -5.40
CA PRO A 41 -13.28 -2.49 -5.93
C PRO A 41 -14.19 -3.01 -4.81
N TYR A 42 -15.37 -2.39 -4.63
CA TYR A 42 -16.40 -2.93 -3.73
C TYR A 42 -17.03 -4.20 -4.31
N SER A 43 -16.96 -4.37 -5.62
CA SER A 43 -17.43 -5.52 -6.36
C SER A 43 -16.35 -6.13 -7.26
N GLY A 44 -16.62 -7.27 -7.91
CA GLY A 44 -15.70 -7.90 -8.85
C GLY A 44 -14.59 -8.75 -8.20
N PRO A 45 -13.59 -9.16 -9.00
CA PRO A 45 -12.60 -10.17 -8.62
C PRO A 45 -11.63 -9.74 -7.50
N ALA A 46 -11.48 -8.45 -7.28
CA ALA A 46 -10.59 -7.87 -6.28
C ALA A 46 -11.36 -7.26 -5.08
N SER A 47 -12.64 -7.62 -4.90
CA SER A 47 -13.52 -7.03 -3.88
C SER A 47 -13.03 -7.21 -2.43
N VAL A 48 -12.12 -8.13 -2.17
CA VAL A 48 -11.45 -8.27 -0.87
C VAL A 48 -10.73 -6.98 -0.45
N TYR A 49 -10.31 -6.16 -1.39
CA TYR A 49 -9.66 -4.87 -1.11
C TYR A 49 -10.64 -3.74 -0.75
N SER A 50 -11.96 -3.96 -0.80
CA SER A 50 -12.95 -2.97 -0.35
C SER A 50 -12.74 -2.53 1.11
N VAL A 51 -12.08 -3.36 1.91
CA VAL A 51 -11.72 -3.07 3.30
C VAL A 51 -10.85 -1.82 3.45
N TYR A 52 -10.09 -1.41 2.42
CA TYR A 52 -9.34 -0.16 2.43
C TYR A 52 -10.24 1.03 2.76
N ALA A 53 -11.34 1.19 2.02
CA ALA A 53 -12.26 2.29 2.23
C ALA A 53 -12.93 2.24 3.62
N LYS A 54 -13.25 1.04 4.12
CA LYS A 54 -13.85 0.87 5.45
C LYS A 54 -12.89 1.26 6.58
N VAL A 55 -11.62 0.87 6.46
CA VAL A 55 -10.59 1.26 7.42
C VAL A 55 -10.33 2.77 7.35
N PHE A 56 -10.27 3.36 6.14
CA PHE A 56 -10.10 4.81 5.97
C PHE A 56 -11.26 5.58 6.60
N GLU A 57 -12.51 5.17 6.34
CA GLU A 57 -13.70 5.76 6.95
C GLU A 57 -13.63 5.74 8.48
N GLY A 58 -13.34 4.56 9.05
CA GLY A 58 -13.17 4.41 10.49
C GLY A 58 -12.03 5.28 11.05
N TYR A 59 -10.90 5.36 10.33
CA TYR A 59 -9.76 6.16 10.75
C TYR A 59 -10.07 7.67 10.74
N PHE A 60 -10.72 8.15 9.70
CA PHE A 60 -11.11 9.56 9.60
C PHE A 60 -12.21 9.90 10.60
N ASN A 61 -13.13 8.98 10.91
CA ASN A 61 -14.10 9.17 11.99
C ASN A 61 -13.40 9.34 13.34
N ARG A 62 -12.38 8.51 13.64
CA ARG A 62 -11.55 8.67 14.85
C ARG A 62 -10.88 10.04 14.91
N LEU A 63 -10.27 10.48 13.80
CA LEU A 63 -9.66 11.81 13.73
C LEU A 63 -10.68 12.92 13.93
N ASN A 64 -11.85 12.77 13.32
CA ASN A 64 -12.94 13.75 13.41
C ASN A 64 -13.51 13.88 14.83
N GLU A 65 -13.63 12.78 15.58
CA GLU A 65 -13.99 12.79 16.99
C GLU A 65 -12.96 13.55 17.84
N ALA A 66 -11.68 13.43 17.49
CA ALA A 66 -10.58 14.13 18.18
C ALA A 66 -10.39 15.59 17.75
N GLY A 67 -11.30 16.15 16.93
CA GLY A 67 -11.23 17.55 16.46
C GLY A 67 -10.74 17.73 15.03
N GLY A 68 -10.41 16.65 14.32
CA GLY A 68 -9.91 16.65 12.95
C GLY A 68 -8.42 16.96 12.84
N ILE A 69 -7.98 17.42 11.69
CA ILE A 69 -6.60 17.84 11.43
C ILE A 69 -6.55 19.36 11.36
N ASN A 70 -5.82 20.00 12.27
CA ASN A 70 -5.71 21.45 12.38
C ASN A 70 -7.10 22.14 12.38
N GLY A 71 -8.09 21.53 13.10
CA GLY A 71 -9.46 22.01 13.20
C GLY A 71 -10.38 21.66 12.03
N ARG A 72 -9.88 20.95 11.00
CA ARG A 72 -10.65 20.54 9.81
C ARG A 72 -11.10 19.10 9.92
N LYS A 73 -12.37 18.85 9.68
CA LYS A 73 -12.92 17.49 9.57
C LYS A 73 -12.53 16.87 8.23
N ILE A 74 -12.26 15.57 8.23
CA ILE A 74 -11.99 14.83 7.00
C ILE A 74 -13.28 14.18 6.54
N ARG A 75 -13.67 14.44 5.31
CA ARG A 75 -14.75 13.75 4.62
C ARG A 75 -14.18 13.00 3.40
N MET A 76 -14.57 11.76 3.21
CA MET A 76 -14.14 10.95 2.08
C MET A 76 -15.35 10.50 1.24
N ILE A 77 -15.26 10.67 -0.06
CA ILE A 77 -16.17 10.08 -1.04
C ILE A 77 -15.46 8.88 -1.67
N SER A 78 -16.09 7.70 -1.62
CA SER A 78 -15.52 6.48 -2.16
C SER A 78 -16.46 5.84 -3.18
N TYR A 79 -15.92 5.43 -4.33
CA TYR A 79 -16.66 4.83 -5.43
C TYR A 79 -16.14 3.44 -5.80
N ASP A 80 -17.07 2.59 -6.30
CA ASP A 80 -16.77 1.27 -6.83
C ASP A 80 -16.30 1.35 -8.29
N ASP A 81 -15.17 0.75 -8.58
CA ASP A 81 -14.70 0.54 -9.95
C ASP A 81 -14.76 -0.93 -10.41
N ALA A 82 -15.13 -1.85 -9.54
CA ALA A 82 -15.12 -3.29 -9.81
C ALA A 82 -13.76 -3.81 -10.33
N TYR A 83 -12.66 -3.14 -9.99
CA TYR A 83 -11.31 -3.38 -10.52
C TYR A 83 -11.22 -3.22 -12.06
N SER A 84 -11.99 -2.31 -12.62
CA SER A 84 -12.09 -2.05 -14.06
C SER A 84 -11.47 -0.70 -14.41
N PRO A 85 -10.34 -0.65 -15.14
CA PRO A 85 -9.69 0.62 -15.50
C PRO A 85 -10.61 1.65 -16.18
N PRO A 86 -11.53 1.28 -17.11
CA PRO A 86 -12.47 2.24 -17.67
C PRO A 86 -13.40 2.86 -16.61
N LYS A 87 -13.90 2.05 -15.65
CA LYS A 87 -14.71 2.58 -14.54
C LYS A 87 -13.90 3.46 -13.61
N THR A 88 -12.64 3.09 -13.33
CA THR A 88 -11.75 3.93 -12.52
C THR A 88 -11.57 5.30 -13.14
N VAL A 89 -11.40 5.39 -14.47
CA VAL A 89 -11.32 6.68 -15.19
C VAL A 89 -12.61 7.49 -15.02
N GLU A 90 -13.77 6.86 -15.13
CA GLU A 90 -15.07 7.51 -14.93
C GLU A 90 -15.18 8.06 -13.50
N GLN A 91 -14.89 7.25 -12.48
CA GLN A 91 -15.00 7.64 -11.09
C GLN A 91 -13.96 8.71 -10.69
N ALA A 92 -12.74 8.63 -11.22
CA ALA A 92 -11.72 9.64 -10.98
C ALA A 92 -12.14 11.02 -11.53
N ARG A 93 -12.68 11.04 -12.75
CA ARG A 93 -13.23 12.29 -13.33
C ARG A 93 -14.37 12.84 -12.49
N ARG A 94 -15.30 11.98 -12.07
CA ARG A 94 -16.41 12.39 -11.22
C ARG A 94 -15.94 13.00 -9.91
N LEU A 95 -15.00 12.35 -9.21
CA LEU A 95 -14.44 12.85 -7.95
C LEU A 95 -13.74 14.22 -8.12
N VAL A 96 -12.94 14.36 -9.19
CA VAL A 96 -12.15 15.59 -9.42
C VAL A 96 -13.01 16.72 -9.98
N GLU A 97 -13.86 16.45 -10.97
CA GLU A 97 -14.55 17.50 -11.74
C GLU A 97 -15.92 17.84 -11.17
N ASN A 98 -16.65 16.87 -10.58
CA ASN A 98 -18.01 17.08 -10.08
C ASN A 98 -18.05 17.19 -8.56
N ASP A 99 -17.39 16.27 -7.84
CA ASP A 99 -17.41 16.26 -6.38
C ASP A 99 -16.38 17.22 -5.77
N GLY A 100 -15.36 17.62 -6.54
CA GLY A 100 -14.42 18.65 -6.14
C GLY A 100 -13.46 18.22 -5.03
N VAL A 101 -12.97 17.00 -5.06
CA VAL A 101 -12.06 16.48 -4.02
C VAL A 101 -10.68 17.15 -4.09
N LEU A 102 -10.03 17.31 -2.94
CA LEU A 102 -8.69 17.85 -2.82
C LEU A 102 -7.64 16.92 -3.48
N LEU A 103 -7.79 15.62 -3.30
CA LEU A 103 -6.89 14.62 -3.85
C LEU A 103 -7.58 13.26 -3.92
N LEU A 104 -7.02 12.33 -4.72
CA LEU A 104 -7.36 10.92 -4.65
C LEU A 104 -6.40 10.22 -3.68
N PHE A 105 -6.97 9.48 -2.71
CA PHE A 105 -6.22 8.77 -1.69
C PHE A 105 -6.48 7.27 -1.73
N GLY A 106 -5.41 6.48 -1.73
CA GLY A 106 -5.49 5.04 -1.55
C GLY A 106 -6.30 4.31 -2.62
N VAL A 107 -6.33 4.81 -3.86
CA VAL A 107 -6.96 4.10 -5.00
C VAL A 107 -6.28 2.75 -5.16
N VAL A 108 -7.08 1.67 -5.25
CA VAL A 108 -6.54 0.31 -5.22
C VAL A 108 -6.32 -0.27 -6.62
N GLY A 109 -5.17 -0.93 -6.78
CA GLY A 109 -4.84 -1.73 -7.96
C GLY A 109 -3.86 -1.05 -8.92
N THR A 110 -3.09 -1.85 -9.64
CA THR A 110 -2.12 -1.35 -10.61
C THR A 110 -2.78 -0.87 -11.88
N PRO A 111 -3.58 -1.70 -12.61
CA PRO A 111 -4.16 -1.28 -13.88
C PRO A 111 -5.13 -0.10 -13.72
N THR A 112 -5.80 -0.01 -12.58
CA THR A 112 -6.71 1.08 -12.23
C THR A 112 -5.97 2.40 -12.03
N ASN A 113 -4.89 2.38 -11.27
CA ASN A 113 -4.06 3.57 -10.99
C ASN A 113 -3.30 4.05 -12.22
N VAL A 114 -2.75 3.15 -13.02
CA VAL A 114 -2.07 3.50 -14.27
C VAL A 114 -3.04 4.15 -15.28
N ALA A 115 -4.28 3.67 -15.34
CA ALA A 115 -5.29 4.23 -16.24
C ALA A 115 -5.64 5.69 -15.95
N ILE A 116 -5.57 6.13 -14.70
CA ILE A 116 -5.89 7.52 -14.30
C ILE A 116 -4.65 8.41 -14.16
N GLN A 117 -3.44 7.84 -14.14
CA GLN A 117 -2.21 8.54 -13.83
C GLN A 117 -1.97 9.77 -14.74
N LYS A 118 -2.10 9.60 -16.05
CA LYS A 118 -1.92 10.70 -17.00
C LYS A 118 -2.97 11.81 -16.80
N TYR A 119 -4.22 11.44 -16.49
CA TYR A 119 -5.29 12.39 -16.23
C TYR A 119 -5.01 13.19 -14.96
N MET A 120 -4.68 12.53 -13.85
CA MET A 120 -4.38 13.18 -12.57
C MET A 120 -3.18 14.12 -12.69
N ASN A 121 -2.12 13.70 -13.39
CA ASN A 121 -0.96 14.54 -13.66
C ASN A 121 -1.27 15.74 -14.54
N GLY A 122 -2.13 15.57 -15.56
CA GLY A 122 -2.61 16.68 -16.40
C GLY A 122 -3.46 17.70 -15.63
N LYS A 123 -4.20 17.25 -14.64
CA LYS A 123 -4.99 18.11 -13.72
C LYS A 123 -4.16 18.71 -12.58
N LYS A 124 -2.94 18.24 -12.37
CA LYS A 124 -2.09 18.55 -11.20
C LYS A 124 -2.81 18.29 -9.88
N THR A 125 -3.65 17.26 -9.85
CA THR A 125 -4.36 16.82 -8.65
C THR A 125 -3.65 15.59 -8.07
N PRO A 126 -3.27 15.56 -6.78
CA PRO A 126 -2.52 14.46 -6.21
C PRO A 126 -3.29 13.13 -6.27
N GLN A 127 -2.63 12.10 -6.82
CA GLN A 127 -2.98 10.68 -6.70
C GLN A 127 -2.06 10.09 -5.64
N LEU A 128 -2.48 10.19 -4.38
CA LEU A 128 -1.59 10.00 -3.25
C LEU A 128 -1.76 8.64 -2.60
N PHE A 129 -0.62 7.97 -2.38
CA PHE A 129 -0.52 6.69 -1.70
C PHE A 129 -1.44 5.62 -2.29
N ALA A 130 -1.37 5.50 -3.62
CA ALA A 130 -2.11 4.48 -4.35
C ALA A 130 -1.79 3.07 -3.82
N GLY A 131 -2.81 2.22 -3.68
CA GLY A 131 -2.69 0.84 -3.19
C GLY A 131 -2.04 -0.08 -4.24
N THR A 132 -0.81 0.23 -4.63
CA THR A 132 0.02 -0.51 -5.59
C THR A 132 1.50 -0.24 -5.38
N GLY A 133 2.33 -1.23 -5.70
CA GLY A 133 3.79 -1.13 -5.75
C GLY A 133 4.36 -0.99 -7.17
N SER A 134 3.52 -0.62 -8.15
CA SER A 134 3.93 -0.48 -9.54
C SER A 134 5.06 0.53 -9.70
N SER A 135 6.07 0.15 -10.47
CA SER A 135 7.18 1.04 -10.85
C SER A 135 6.72 2.28 -11.61
N ALA A 136 5.57 2.22 -12.29
CA ALA A 136 4.99 3.37 -12.98
C ALA A 136 4.58 4.50 -12.02
N LEU A 137 4.24 4.19 -10.75
CA LEU A 137 3.91 5.17 -9.73
C LEU A 137 5.13 5.58 -8.85
N ALA A 138 6.30 5.12 -9.21
CA ALA A 138 7.57 5.49 -8.59
C ALA A 138 8.44 6.40 -9.50
N ASP A 139 7.83 7.03 -10.50
CA ASP A 139 8.50 7.87 -11.52
C ASP A 139 8.15 9.37 -11.37
N PRO A 140 8.82 10.09 -10.46
CA PRO A 140 8.57 11.52 -10.25
C PRO A 140 8.93 12.40 -11.45
N ALA A 141 9.80 11.93 -12.36
CA ALA A 141 10.23 12.71 -13.51
C ALA A 141 9.10 12.89 -14.53
N HIS A 142 8.30 11.85 -14.74
CA HIS A 142 7.20 11.88 -15.71
C HIS A 142 5.83 12.09 -15.05
N PHE A 143 5.66 11.62 -13.81
CA PHE A 143 4.38 11.65 -13.11
C PHE A 143 4.51 12.20 -11.68
N PRO A 144 4.86 13.49 -11.54
CA PRO A 144 5.13 14.11 -10.22
C PRO A 144 3.90 14.17 -9.28
N TRP A 145 2.69 13.92 -9.79
CA TRP A 145 1.45 13.98 -9.02
C TRP A 145 0.90 12.60 -8.61
N SER A 146 1.68 11.52 -8.83
CA SER A 146 1.24 10.15 -8.53
C SER A 146 2.27 9.42 -7.70
N ILE A 147 1.88 8.95 -6.49
CA ILE A 147 2.73 8.20 -5.57
C ILE A 147 2.06 6.89 -5.18
N GLY A 148 2.73 5.75 -5.39
CA GLY A 148 2.32 4.45 -4.87
C GLY A 148 2.72 4.27 -3.40
N PHE A 149 2.16 3.24 -2.71
CA PHE A 149 2.46 3.00 -1.29
C PHE A 149 2.90 1.57 -0.95
N GLN A 150 2.67 0.60 -1.81
CA GLN A 150 3.13 -0.77 -1.56
C GLN A 150 4.65 -0.90 -1.83
N PRO A 151 5.32 -1.94 -1.30
CA PRO A 151 6.65 -2.31 -1.76
C PRO A 151 6.71 -2.41 -3.27
N ASN A 152 7.81 -1.93 -3.86
CA ASN A 152 7.94 -1.93 -5.32
C ASN A 152 8.00 -3.37 -5.87
N TYR A 153 7.10 -3.70 -6.77
CA TYR A 153 6.96 -5.06 -7.32
C TYR A 153 8.19 -5.54 -8.09
N ARG A 154 8.84 -4.64 -8.81
CA ARG A 154 10.06 -4.97 -9.55
C ARG A 154 11.22 -5.30 -8.60
N ALA A 155 11.34 -4.55 -7.51
CA ALA A 155 12.32 -4.84 -6.46
C ALA A 155 11.95 -6.12 -5.67
N GLU A 156 10.67 -6.37 -5.44
CA GLU A 156 10.18 -7.63 -4.85
C GLU A 156 10.56 -8.84 -5.71
N GLY A 157 10.35 -8.76 -7.03
CA GLY A 157 10.77 -9.79 -7.98
C GLY A 157 12.29 -10.06 -7.93
N ARG A 158 13.11 -9.00 -7.84
CA ARG A 158 14.57 -9.15 -7.67
C ARG A 158 14.94 -9.82 -6.34
N LEU A 159 14.23 -9.49 -5.28
CA LEU A 159 14.44 -10.10 -3.96
C LEU A 159 14.15 -11.61 -4.00
N TYR A 160 13.06 -12.05 -4.63
CA TYR A 160 12.74 -13.46 -4.82
C TYR A 160 13.81 -14.18 -5.65
N ALA A 161 14.27 -13.57 -6.74
CA ALA A 161 15.37 -14.09 -7.56
C ALA A 161 16.64 -14.30 -6.73
N SER A 162 17.02 -13.34 -5.91
CA SER A 162 18.20 -13.42 -5.05
C SER A 162 18.11 -14.59 -4.07
N TYR A 163 16.94 -14.80 -3.46
CA TYR A 163 16.72 -15.93 -2.58
C TYR A 163 16.82 -17.28 -3.31
N VAL A 164 16.22 -17.38 -4.51
CA VAL A 164 16.32 -18.59 -5.35
C VAL A 164 17.76 -18.88 -5.73
N LEU A 165 18.51 -17.88 -6.17
CA LEU A 165 19.93 -18.08 -6.54
C LEU A 165 20.80 -18.54 -5.37
N ALA A 166 20.49 -18.10 -4.15
CA ALA A 166 21.21 -18.52 -2.95
C ALA A 166 20.84 -19.94 -2.48
N ASN A 167 19.56 -20.34 -2.61
CA ASN A 167 19.04 -21.55 -1.98
C ASN A 167 18.75 -22.69 -2.98
N LYS A 168 18.49 -22.36 -4.25
CA LYS A 168 18.17 -23.35 -5.30
C LYS A 168 18.67 -22.88 -6.68
N PRO A 169 20.01 -22.73 -6.86
CA PRO A 169 20.62 -22.10 -8.05
C PRO A 169 20.46 -22.87 -9.35
N GLN A 170 19.96 -24.10 -9.30
CA GLN A 170 19.62 -24.96 -10.45
C GLN A 170 18.12 -25.21 -10.58
N GLY A 171 17.30 -24.48 -9.78
CA GLY A 171 15.85 -24.65 -9.76
C GLY A 171 15.19 -24.23 -11.08
N ARG A 172 14.08 -24.88 -11.39
CA ARG A 172 13.27 -24.66 -12.59
C ARG A 172 12.03 -23.85 -12.19
N ILE A 173 11.92 -22.64 -12.68
CA ILE A 173 10.89 -21.67 -12.25
C ILE A 173 9.72 -21.68 -13.21
N GLY A 174 8.52 -21.92 -12.68
CA GLY A 174 7.26 -21.64 -13.34
C GLY A 174 6.65 -20.35 -12.78
N VAL A 175 6.21 -19.44 -13.64
CA VAL A 175 5.62 -18.17 -13.24
C VAL A 175 4.15 -18.12 -13.61
N LEU A 176 3.29 -17.97 -12.61
CA LEU A 176 1.89 -17.60 -12.76
C LEU A 176 1.76 -16.10 -12.53
N TYR A 177 1.21 -15.33 -13.46
CA TYR A 177 1.15 -13.87 -13.29
C TYR A 177 -0.12 -13.25 -13.89
N GLN A 178 -0.60 -12.17 -13.29
CA GLN A 178 -1.67 -11.35 -13.84
C GLN A 178 -1.19 -10.62 -15.10
N ASP A 179 -1.92 -10.70 -16.20
CA ASP A 179 -1.51 -10.13 -17.49
C ASP A 179 -1.77 -8.62 -17.58
N ASP A 180 -1.18 -7.90 -16.66
CA ASP A 180 -1.15 -6.43 -16.63
C ASP A 180 0.17 -5.93 -16.02
N ASP A 181 0.25 -4.63 -15.76
CA ASP A 181 1.47 -4.00 -15.24
C ASP A 181 1.87 -4.52 -13.85
N PHE A 182 0.93 -5.05 -13.03
CA PHE A 182 1.25 -5.67 -11.74
C PHE A 182 2.09 -6.93 -11.91
N GLY A 183 1.55 -7.93 -12.62
CA GLY A 183 2.25 -9.21 -12.78
C GLY A 183 3.49 -9.08 -13.66
N LYS A 184 3.47 -8.19 -14.66
CA LYS A 184 4.62 -7.91 -15.54
C LYS A 184 5.77 -7.23 -14.80
N ASP A 185 5.50 -6.33 -13.87
CA ASP A 185 6.52 -5.66 -13.06
C ASP A 185 7.27 -6.66 -12.16
N LEU A 186 6.55 -7.56 -11.48
CA LEU A 186 7.12 -8.67 -10.71
C LEU A 186 7.95 -9.62 -11.58
N LEU A 187 7.41 -10.04 -12.74
CA LEU A 187 8.11 -10.92 -13.68
C LEU A 187 9.38 -10.26 -14.23
N GLN A 188 9.33 -8.97 -14.51
CA GLN A 188 10.49 -8.22 -14.96
C GLN A 188 11.55 -8.16 -13.86
N GLY A 189 11.16 -7.85 -12.62
CA GLY A 189 12.07 -7.87 -11.47
C GLY A 189 12.70 -9.22 -11.23
N LEU A 190 11.92 -10.30 -11.33
CA LEU A 190 12.45 -11.68 -11.27
C LEU A 190 13.50 -11.93 -12.34
N THR A 191 13.20 -11.53 -13.58
CA THR A 191 14.11 -11.74 -14.74
C THR A 191 15.41 -10.96 -14.54
N GLU A 192 15.33 -9.71 -14.08
CA GLU A 192 16.49 -8.87 -13.76
C GLU A 192 17.35 -9.47 -12.66
N GLY A 193 16.71 -9.93 -11.58
CA GLY A 193 17.40 -10.51 -10.44
C GLY A 193 18.09 -11.84 -10.76
N LEU A 194 17.55 -12.63 -11.69
CA LEU A 194 18.17 -13.85 -12.18
C LEU A 194 19.33 -13.58 -13.18
N GLY A 195 19.34 -12.41 -13.84
CA GLY A 195 20.35 -12.04 -14.82
C GLY A 195 20.46 -13.07 -15.96
N ASP A 196 21.67 -13.45 -16.30
CA ASP A 196 21.95 -14.41 -17.40
C ASP A 196 21.29 -15.78 -17.20
N LYS A 197 20.95 -16.15 -15.96
CA LYS A 197 20.27 -17.41 -15.65
C LYS A 197 18.76 -17.39 -15.95
N ALA A 198 18.16 -16.23 -16.18
CA ALA A 198 16.72 -16.12 -16.40
C ALA A 198 16.22 -17.02 -17.53
N GLY A 199 16.94 -17.05 -18.67
CA GLY A 199 16.58 -17.85 -19.83
C GLY A 199 16.64 -19.37 -19.61
N SER A 200 17.49 -19.84 -18.71
CA SER A 200 17.61 -21.26 -18.38
C SER A 200 16.74 -21.68 -17.19
N MET A 201 16.52 -20.79 -16.23
CA MET A 201 15.77 -21.10 -15.01
C MET A 201 14.26 -20.92 -15.18
N ILE A 202 13.78 -19.89 -15.91
CA ILE A 202 12.35 -19.69 -16.16
C ILE A 202 11.89 -20.63 -17.27
N VAL A 203 11.34 -21.78 -16.90
CA VAL A 203 10.95 -22.84 -17.84
C VAL A 203 9.53 -22.71 -18.37
N ALA A 204 8.66 -21.99 -17.65
CA ALA A 204 7.28 -21.72 -18.08
C ALA A 204 6.75 -20.41 -17.52
N LYS A 205 5.90 -19.75 -18.29
CA LYS A 205 5.15 -18.56 -17.90
C LYS A 205 3.69 -18.78 -18.30
N SER A 206 2.78 -18.65 -17.35
CA SER A 206 1.34 -18.73 -17.59
C SER A 206 0.66 -17.49 -17.05
N SER A 207 0.04 -16.71 -17.92
CA SER A 207 -0.70 -15.51 -17.53
C SER A 207 -2.18 -15.82 -17.32
N TYR A 208 -2.86 -14.91 -16.58
CA TYR A 208 -4.30 -14.91 -16.46
C TYR A 208 -4.85 -13.47 -16.52
N ASP A 209 -6.10 -13.36 -16.98
CA ASP A 209 -6.88 -12.12 -16.92
C ASP A 209 -7.77 -12.16 -15.66
N THR A 210 -7.98 -11.03 -15.01
CA THR A 210 -8.79 -10.96 -13.77
C THR A 210 -10.25 -11.37 -13.96
N ARG A 211 -10.75 -11.40 -15.20
CA ARG A 211 -12.08 -11.91 -15.57
C ARG A 211 -12.12 -13.43 -15.67
N THR A 212 -10.96 -14.09 -15.69
CA THR A 212 -10.89 -15.55 -15.72
C THR A 212 -11.51 -16.13 -14.43
N PRO A 213 -12.35 -17.17 -14.51
CA PRO A 213 -12.97 -17.74 -13.31
C PRO A 213 -11.97 -18.44 -12.39
N THR A 214 -11.01 -19.19 -12.94
CA THR A 214 -9.98 -19.93 -12.19
C THR A 214 -8.61 -19.89 -12.89
N VAL A 215 -7.55 -20.25 -12.16
CA VAL A 215 -6.18 -20.40 -12.66
C VAL A 215 -5.70 -21.86 -12.68
N ASP A 216 -6.63 -22.79 -12.59
CA ASP A 216 -6.32 -24.23 -12.49
C ASP A 216 -5.51 -24.75 -13.68
N SER A 217 -5.90 -24.36 -14.90
CA SER A 217 -5.21 -24.76 -16.12
C SER A 217 -3.79 -24.23 -16.18
N GLN A 218 -3.56 -23.01 -15.74
CA GLN A 218 -2.24 -22.40 -15.65
C GLN A 218 -1.34 -23.18 -14.66
N VAL A 219 -1.86 -23.53 -13.49
CA VAL A 219 -1.11 -24.32 -12.48
C VAL A 219 -0.76 -25.72 -13.04
N VAL A 220 -1.69 -26.38 -13.72
CA VAL A 220 -1.43 -27.68 -14.39
C VAL A 220 -0.31 -27.55 -15.42
N GLN A 221 -0.32 -26.51 -16.25
CA GLN A 221 0.72 -26.25 -17.24
C GLN A 221 2.10 -26.03 -16.58
N LEU A 222 2.15 -25.26 -15.47
CA LEU A 222 3.38 -25.04 -14.74
C LEU A 222 3.94 -26.34 -14.16
N LYS A 223 3.10 -27.20 -13.59
CA LYS A 223 3.53 -28.53 -13.13
C LYS A 223 4.07 -29.37 -14.29
N ALA A 224 3.37 -29.40 -15.42
CA ALA A 224 3.76 -30.16 -16.60
C ALA A 224 5.09 -29.72 -17.23
N SER A 225 5.50 -28.45 -17.03
CA SER A 225 6.80 -27.93 -17.48
C SER A 225 7.99 -28.50 -16.72
N GLY A 226 7.73 -29.23 -15.62
CA GLY A 226 8.76 -29.74 -14.73
C GLY A 226 9.36 -28.66 -13.82
N ALA A 227 8.66 -27.55 -13.62
CA ALA A 227 9.04 -26.53 -12.64
C ALA A 227 9.04 -27.13 -11.22
N ASP A 228 10.02 -26.75 -10.43
CA ASP A 228 10.15 -27.14 -9.01
C ASP A 228 10.22 -25.89 -8.09
N ILE A 229 10.05 -24.72 -8.69
CA ILE A 229 9.81 -23.43 -8.05
C ILE A 229 8.60 -22.78 -8.72
N VAL A 230 7.68 -22.23 -7.95
CA VAL A 230 6.54 -21.45 -8.45
C VAL A 230 6.63 -20.01 -7.95
N MET A 231 6.55 -19.08 -8.87
CA MET A 231 6.33 -17.66 -8.61
C MET A 231 4.87 -17.36 -8.88
N ASP A 232 4.10 -17.16 -7.82
CA ASP A 232 2.67 -16.82 -7.86
C ASP A 232 2.51 -15.30 -7.73
N PHE A 233 2.50 -14.61 -8.88
CA PHE A 233 2.33 -13.17 -9.01
C PHE A 233 0.87 -12.83 -9.28
N THR A 234 0.00 -13.21 -8.33
CA THR A 234 -1.45 -13.08 -8.46
C THR A 234 -2.06 -12.25 -7.33
N THR A 235 -3.31 -11.83 -7.55
CA THR A 235 -4.11 -11.16 -6.52
C THR A 235 -4.87 -12.18 -5.65
N PRO A 236 -5.38 -11.84 -4.46
CA PRO A 236 -5.82 -12.76 -3.40
C PRO A 236 -6.72 -13.90 -3.84
N LYS A 237 -7.74 -13.63 -4.67
CA LYS A 237 -8.63 -14.69 -5.21
C LYS A 237 -7.84 -15.78 -5.93
N PHE A 238 -6.92 -15.36 -6.77
CA PHE A 238 -6.16 -16.27 -7.64
C PHE A 238 -5.00 -16.95 -6.90
N SER A 239 -4.37 -16.26 -5.93
CA SER A 239 -3.40 -16.89 -5.03
C SER A 239 -4.05 -18.02 -4.22
N THR A 240 -5.25 -17.80 -3.68
CA THR A 240 -6.02 -18.84 -2.98
C THR A 240 -6.27 -20.06 -3.90
N GLN A 241 -6.65 -19.83 -5.15
CA GLN A 241 -6.89 -20.90 -6.13
C GLN A 241 -5.60 -21.64 -6.50
N ALA A 242 -4.51 -20.92 -6.74
CA ALA A 242 -3.22 -21.49 -7.09
C ALA A 242 -2.68 -22.39 -5.97
N ILE A 243 -2.70 -21.93 -4.71
CA ILE A 243 -2.27 -22.71 -3.53
C ILE A 243 -3.10 -24.00 -3.41
N ARG A 244 -4.43 -23.90 -3.52
CA ARG A 244 -5.30 -25.08 -3.49
C ARG A 244 -4.98 -26.07 -4.61
N LYS A 245 -4.82 -25.56 -5.84
CA LYS A 245 -4.55 -26.40 -7.00
C LYS A 245 -3.19 -27.09 -6.94
N ILE A 246 -2.17 -26.41 -6.43
CA ILE A 246 -0.84 -27.00 -6.18
C ILE A 246 -0.98 -28.19 -5.21
N ALA A 247 -1.71 -28.03 -4.10
CA ALA A 247 -1.95 -29.08 -3.12
C ALA A 247 -2.77 -30.25 -3.70
N GLU A 248 -3.86 -29.96 -4.43
CA GLU A 248 -4.69 -30.95 -5.12
C GLU A 248 -3.87 -31.85 -6.07
N LEU A 249 -2.92 -31.24 -6.77
CA LEU A 249 -2.01 -31.93 -7.67
C LEU A 249 -0.92 -32.72 -6.94
N GLN A 250 -0.84 -32.68 -5.61
CA GLN A 250 0.25 -33.24 -4.81
C GLN A 250 1.63 -32.78 -5.35
N TRP A 251 1.69 -31.52 -5.75
CA TRP A 251 2.92 -30.91 -6.27
C TRP A 251 3.55 -30.07 -5.15
N ASN A 252 4.84 -30.32 -4.87
CA ASN A 252 5.57 -29.69 -3.75
C ASN A 252 6.71 -28.79 -4.26
N PRO A 253 6.44 -27.72 -5.01
CA PRO A 253 7.46 -26.78 -5.42
C PRO A 253 7.88 -25.88 -4.24
N MET A 254 9.05 -25.25 -4.32
CA MET A 254 9.32 -24.05 -3.54
C MET A 254 8.37 -22.94 -4.04
N GLN A 255 7.47 -22.47 -3.19
CA GLN A 255 6.39 -21.56 -3.62
C GLN A 255 6.59 -20.15 -3.07
N PHE A 256 6.67 -19.18 -3.98
CA PHE A 256 6.62 -17.75 -3.67
C PHE A 256 5.25 -17.18 -4.05
N VAL A 257 4.71 -16.34 -3.19
CA VAL A 257 3.47 -15.60 -3.46
C VAL A 257 3.77 -14.10 -3.30
N ALA A 258 3.31 -13.30 -4.25
CA ALA A 258 3.47 -11.85 -4.17
C ALA A 258 2.91 -11.30 -2.85
N SER A 259 3.58 -10.30 -2.28
CA SER A 259 3.24 -9.70 -0.98
C SER A 259 1.77 -9.32 -0.86
N VAL A 260 1.18 -8.82 -1.95
CA VAL A 260 -0.25 -8.43 -2.01
C VAL A 260 -1.21 -9.62 -2.14
N GLY A 261 -0.71 -10.81 -2.44
CA GLY A 261 -1.48 -12.05 -2.60
C GLY A 261 -1.33 -13.05 -1.45
N SER A 262 -0.62 -12.70 -0.35
CA SER A 262 -0.18 -13.65 0.68
C SER A 262 -0.83 -13.48 2.06
N HIS A 263 -1.93 -12.73 2.14
CA HIS A 263 -2.57 -12.38 3.42
C HIS A 263 -3.15 -13.60 4.15
N VAL A 264 -2.86 -13.74 5.46
CA VAL A 264 -3.27 -14.89 6.27
C VAL A 264 -4.78 -15.08 6.25
N GLY A 265 -5.56 -14.06 6.61
CA GLY A 265 -7.02 -14.16 6.74
C GLY A 265 -7.75 -14.32 5.42
N SER A 266 -7.34 -13.58 4.37
CA SER A 266 -8.06 -13.52 3.09
C SER A 266 -7.53 -14.45 2.00
N VAL A 267 -6.35 -15.06 2.19
CA VAL A 267 -5.72 -15.97 1.21
C VAL A 267 -5.38 -17.32 1.83
N LEU A 268 -4.50 -17.36 2.84
CA LEU A 268 -4.00 -18.63 3.35
C LEU A 268 -5.08 -19.43 4.09
N LYS A 269 -5.89 -18.76 4.92
CA LYS A 269 -7.00 -19.40 5.62
C LYS A 269 -8.02 -20.03 4.67
N PRO A 270 -8.56 -19.33 3.66
CA PRO A 270 -9.43 -19.97 2.69
C PRO A 270 -8.73 -20.98 1.76
N ALA A 271 -7.41 -20.86 1.53
CA ALA A 271 -6.64 -21.88 0.80
C ALA A 271 -6.48 -23.18 1.59
N GLY A 272 -6.52 -23.09 2.92
CA GLY A 272 -6.18 -24.12 3.88
C GLY A 272 -4.74 -23.96 4.35
N PHE A 273 -4.53 -23.83 5.65
CA PHE A 273 -3.20 -23.56 6.23
C PHE A 273 -2.19 -24.68 5.91
N GLU A 274 -2.65 -25.93 5.90
CA GLU A 274 -1.79 -27.07 5.52
C GLU A 274 -1.32 -26.98 4.05
N ASN A 275 -2.20 -26.51 3.14
CA ASN A 275 -1.87 -26.32 1.73
C ASN A 275 -0.90 -25.14 1.53
N ALA A 276 -0.95 -24.15 2.41
CA ALA A 276 -0.14 -22.94 2.33
C ALA A 276 1.20 -23.08 3.07
N LYS A 277 1.42 -24.18 3.81
CA LYS A 277 2.65 -24.39 4.55
C LYS A 277 3.87 -24.40 3.62
N GLY A 278 4.87 -23.58 3.95
CA GLY A 278 6.06 -23.41 3.12
C GLY A 278 6.00 -22.24 2.14
N VAL A 279 4.86 -21.57 1.97
CA VAL A 279 4.75 -20.36 1.14
C VAL A 279 5.70 -19.29 1.63
N ILE A 280 6.49 -18.73 0.71
CA ILE A 280 7.44 -17.63 0.93
C ILE A 280 6.84 -16.35 0.35
N THR A 281 6.95 -15.25 1.09
CA THR A 281 6.46 -13.95 0.64
C THR A 281 7.28 -12.80 1.23
N GLY A 282 7.11 -11.61 0.66
CA GLY A 282 7.65 -10.38 1.22
C GLY A 282 6.70 -9.75 2.24
N HIS A 283 7.21 -9.38 3.40
CA HIS A 283 6.47 -8.66 4.44
C HIS A 283 7.10 -7.33 4.80
N TRP A 284 6.25 -6.36 5.17
CA TRP A 284 6.65 -5.02 5.58
C TRP A 284 5.84 -4.48 6.76
N VAL A 285 4.66 -5.06 7.03
CA VAL A 285 3.81 -4.74 8.19
C VAL A 285 3.74 -5.92 9.14
N LYS A 286 3.52 -5.63 10.43
CA LYS A 286 3.28 -6.65 11.46
C LYS A 286 2.03 -7.46 11.14
N ASP A 287 2.07 -8.74 11.46
CA ASP A 287 0.91 -9.61 11.34
C ASP A 287 0.20 -9.73 12.70
N PRO A 288 -1.02 -9.21 12.85
CA PRO A 288 -1.77 -9.33 14.11
C PRO A 288 -2.19 -10.78 14.41
N ASN A 289 -2.08 -11.71 13.44
CA ASN A 289 -2.34 -13.13 13.67
C ASN A 289 -1.15 -13.85 14.32
N ASP A 290 0.05 -13.24 14.35
CA ASP A 290 1.19 -13.82 15.05
C ASP A 290 0.97 -13.74 16.57
N PRO A 291 0.85 -14.88 17.29
CA PRO A 291 0.71 -14.87 18.74
C PRO A 291 1.83 -14.13 19.48
N GLY A 292 3.03 -14.04 18.87
CA GLY A 292 4.15 -13.27 19.39
C GLY A 292 3.94 -11.75 19.36
N MET A 293 2.93 -11.26 18.64
CA MET A 293 2.56 -9.84 18.57
C MET A 293 1.43 -9.44 19.51
N ALA A 294 0.88 -10.38 20.30
CA ALA A 294 -0.25 -10.11 21.21
C ALA A 294 0.01 -8.97 22.20
N ASP A 295 1.28 -8.78 22.61
CA ASP A 295 1.69 -7.71 23.54
C ASP A 295 2.29 -6.48 22.84
N ASP A 296 2.39 -6.47 21.52
CA ASP A 296 2.89 -5.32 20.76
C ASP A 296 1.93 -4.13 20.88
N ALA A 297 2.46 -2.96 21.25
CA ALA A 297 1.64 -1.77 21.50
C ALA A 297 0.92 -1.28 20.24
N GLY A 298 1.57 -1.36 19.07
CA GLY A 298 0.96 -0.95 17.79
C GLY A 298 -0.17 -1.89 17.38
N VAL A 299 0.00 -3.20 17.59
CA VAL A 299 -1.04 -4.19 17.32
C VAL A 299 -2.22 -4.03 18.28
N LYS A 300 -1.99 -3.77 19.57
CA LYS A 300 -3.06 -3.46 20.54
C LYS A 300 -3.84 -2.20 20.17
N GLU A 301 -3.14 -1.12 19.80
CA GLU A 301 -3.79 0.12 19.35
C GLU A 301 -4.65 -0.13 18.11
N TRP A 302 -4.10 -0.82 17.12
CA TRP A 302 -4.83 -1.16 15.89
C TRP A 302 -6.06 -2.05 16.19
N SER A 303 -5.93 -3.07 17.04
CA SER A 303 -7.06 -3.95 17.41
C SER A 303 -8.17 -3.18 18.14
N ALA A 304 -7.82 -2.26 19.04
CA ALA A 304 -8.77 -1.38 19.70
C ALA A 304 -9.48 -0.45 18.68
N PHE A 305 -8.72 0.07 17.71
CA PHE A 305 -9.28 0.85 16.60
C PHE A 305 -10.28 0.00 15.78
N MET A 306 -9.92 -1.20 15.37
CA MET A 306 -10.81 -2.10 14.61
C MET A 306 -12.09 -2.39 15.36
N THR A 307 -11.98 -2.70 16.65
CA THR A 307 -13.13 -3.00 17.52
C THR A 307 -14.10 -1.81 17.61
N ARG A 308 -13.60 -0.58 17.68
CA ARG A 308 -14.43 0.61 17.85
C ARG A 308 -14.95 1.18 16.55
N TYR A 309 -14.11 1.28 15.52
CA TYR A 309 -14.40 2.05 14.30
C TYR A 309 -14.67 1.18 13.07
N TYR A 310 -14.36 -0.11 13.13
CA TYR A 310 -14.71 -1.09 12.11
C TYR A 310 -15.10 -2.44 12.74
N PRO A 311 -16.15 -2.50 13.60
CA PRO A 311 -16.49 -3.69 14.39
C PRO A 311 -16.87 -4.92 13.54
N GLY A 312 -17.31 -4.73 12.28
CA GLY A 312 -17.56 -5.83 11.33
C GLY A 312 -16.34 -6.29 10.56
N GLY A 313 -15.17 -5.68 10.76
CA GLY A 313 -13.93 -6.01 10.05
C GLY A 313 -13.28 -7.28 10.59
N ASP A 314 -12.87 -8.17 9.68
CA ASP A 314 -12.08 -9.35 10.03
C ASP A 314 -10.66 -8.94 10.45
N GLN A 315 -10.37 -8.99 11.74
CA GLN A 315 -9.05 -8.63 12.28
C GLN A 315 -7.95 -9.63 11.87
N THR A 316 -8.30 -10.79 11.31
CA THR A 316 -7.29 -11.72 10.75
C THR A 316 -6.84 -11.34 9.33
N ASN A 317 -7.50 -10.37 8.70
CA ASN A 317 -7.15 -9.90 7.36
C ASN A 317 -6.11 -8.76 7.43
N ASN A 318 -4.87 -9.06 7.11
CA ASN A 318 -3.74 -8.12 7.14
C ASN A 318 -3.90 -6.92 6.20
N ILE A 319 -4.82 -6.97 5.23
CA ILE A 319 -5.15 -5.82 4.37
C ILE A 319 -5.64 -4.64 5.23
N ASN A 320 -6.34 -4.92 6.33
CA ASN A 320 -6.78 -3.89 7.29
C ASN A 320 -5.59 -3.15 7.94
N VAL A 321 -4.51 -3.88 8.23
CA VAL A 321 -3.27 -3.28 8.79
C VAL A 321 -2.63 -2.33 7.79
N ILE A 322 -2.53 -2.78 6.53
CA ILE A 322 -1.95 -1.97 5.44
C ILE A 322 -2.76 -0.68 5.25
N ALA A 323 -4.09 -0.79 5.17
CA ALA A 323 -4.97 0.37 5.04
C ALA A 323 -4.82 1.34 6.22
N TYR A 324 -4.69 0.82 7.44
CA TYR A 324 -4.47 1.64 8.64
C TYR A 324 -3.15 2.41 8.58
N VAL A 325 -2.05 1.76 8.13
CA VAL A 325 -0.74 2.41 7.95
C VAL A 325 -0.80 3.50 6.87
N LEU A 326 -1.54 3.28 5.77
CA LEU A 326 -1.76 4.31 4.75
C LEU A 326 -2.48 5.52 5.35
N ALA A 327 -3.57 5.29 6.09
CA ALA A 327 -4.33 6.38 6.72
C ALA A 327 -3.49 7.17 7.74
N GLN A 328 -2.69 6.49 8.56
CA GLN A 328 -1.73 7.13 9.47
C GLN A 328 -0.71 7.99 8.71
N THR A 329 -0.24 7.50 7.56
CA THR A 329 0.76 8.23 6.76
C THR A 329 0.13 9.48 6.12
N LEU A 330 -1.11 9.38 5.61
CA LEU A 330 -1.84 10.56 5.12
C LEU A 330 -2.06 11.60 6.23
N GLU A 331 -2.41 11.16 7.43
CA GLU A 331 -2.55 12.07 8.58
C GLU A 331 -1.26 12.87 8.80
N GLN A 332 -0.08 12.23 8.75
CA GLN A 332 1.20 12.93 8.91
C GLN A 332 1.43 13.97 7.80
N VAL A 333 1.10 13.64 6.55
CA VAL A 333 1.18 14.58 5.43
C VAL A 333 0.29 15.80 5.68
N LEU A 334 -0.99 15.59 5.98
CA LEU A 334 -1.95 16.68 6.17
C LEU A 334 -1.63 17.53 7.39
N ARG A 335 -1.15 16.93 8.50
CA ARG A 335 -0.68 17.69 9.67
C ARG A 335 0.53 18.57 9.33
N LYS A 336 1.44 18.05 8.52
CA LYS A 336 2.64 18.78 8.07
C LYS A 336 2.30 19.93 7.13
N CYS A 337 1.23 19.83 6.36
CA CYS A 337 0.76 20.91 5.49
C CYS A 337 0.28 22.13 6.28
N GLY A 338 -0.20 21.95 7.50
CA GLY A 338 -0.70 23.06 8.32
C GLY A 338 -1.91 23.74 7.68
N ASP A 339 -1.78 25.04 7.43
CA ASP A 339 -2.79 25.89 6.80
C ASP A 339 -2.58 26.10 5.29
N ASP A 340 -1.54 25.50 4.71
CA ASP A 340 -1.31 25.45 3.27
C ASP A 340 -1.71 24.06 2.71
N LEU A 341 -2.98 23.94 2.30
CA LEU A 341 -3.54 22.73 1.69
C LEU A 341 -3.62 22.86 0.16
N THR A 342 -2.57 23.44 -0.43
CA THR A 342 -2.39 23.41 -1.89
C THR A 342 -1.85 22.06 -2.34
N HIS A 343 -2.18 21.64 -3.56
CA HIS A 343 -1.69 20.40 -4.16
C HIS A 343 -0.16 20.33 -4.14
N ASP A 344 0.51 21.44 -4.49
CA ASP A 344 1.99 21.53 -4.47
C ASP A 344 2.55 21.27 -3.06
N ASN A 345 1.96 21.84 -2.02
CA ASN A 345 2.43 21.64 -0.66
C ASN A 345 2.15 20.23 -0.17
N ILE A 346 1.00 19.64 -0.51
CA ILE A 346 0.66 18.26 -0.19
C ILE A 346 1.68 17.30 -0.81
N MET A 347 2.01 17.45 -2.09
CA MET A 347 3.03 16.62 -2.74
C MET A 347 4.41 16.81 -2.10
N ARG A 348 4.80 18.04 -1.79
CA ARG A 348 6.06 18.35 -1.08
C ARG A 348 6.10 17.71 0.32
N ALA A 349 5.00 17.75 1.07
CA ALA A 349 4.89 17.12 2.36
C ALA A 349 4.94 15.60 2.28
N ALA A 350 4.28 15.00 1.27
CA ALA A 350 4.21 13.57 1.06
C ALA A 350 5.59 12.95 0.76
N VAL A 351 6.47 13.65 0.05
CA VAL A 351 7.82 13.18 -0.27
C VAL A 351 8.88 13.61 0.76
N ASN A 352 8.45 14.21 1.85
CA ASN A 352 9.35 14.67 2.92
C ASN A 352 8.77 14.33 4.29
N LEU A 353 8.47 13.04 4.51
CA LEU A 353 7.90 12.55 5.78
C LEU A 353 8.90 12.58 6.94
N GLY A 354 10.20 12.66 6.63
CA GLY A 354 11.26 12.59 7.65
C GLY A 354 11.37 11.20 8.27
N ALA A 355 11.69 11.14 9.55
CA ALA A 355 11.87 9.89 10.29
C ALA A 355 10.55 9.26 10.79
N TYR A 356 9.45 9.42 10.04
CA TYR A 356 8.16 8.86 10.42
C TYR A 356 8.19 7.32 10.39
N LYS A 357 7.80 6.70 11.50
CA LYS A 357 7.76 5.23 11.66
C LYS A 357 6.38 4.81 12.19
N PRO A 358 5.46 4.39 11.31
CA PRO A 358 4.20 3.80 11.75
C PRO A 358 4.45 2.62 12.72
N PRO A 359 3.70 2.51 13.82
CA PRO A 359 3.92 1.45 14.82
C PRO A 359 3.75 0.02 14.29
N LEU A 360 3.03 -0.13 13.16
CA LEU A 360 2.73 -1.43 12.55
C LEU A 360 3.75 -1.87 11.49
N LEU A 361 4.82 -1.14 11.26
CA LEU A 361 5.94 -1.64 10.43
C LEU A 361 6.72 -2.72 11.19
N ILE A 362 7.18 -3.74 10.46
CA ILE A 362 8.11 -4.70 11.05
C ILE A 362 9.47 -4.04 11.29
N PRO A 363 10.26 -4.52 12.28
CA PRO A 363 11.58 -3.96 12.53
C PRO A 363 12.47 -3.98 11.27
N GLY A 364 13.13 -2.85 11.00
CA GLY A 364 14.02 -2.68 9.86
C GLY A 364 13.34 -2.11 8.61
N VAL A 365 12.02 -2.07 8.54
CA VAL A 365 11.29 -1.44 7.43
C VAL A 365 11.14 0.06 7.64
N ARG A 366 11.39 0.82 6.58
CA ARG A 366 11.31 2.29 6.56
C ARG A 366 10.24 2.76 5.58
N ILE A 367 9.57 3.85 5.94
CA ILE A 367 8.78 4.68 5.01
C ILE A 367 9.57 5.98 4.81
N GLU A 368 10.15 6.15 3.62
CA GLU A 368 11.10 7.23 3.36
C GLU A 368 11.10 7.66 1.88
N PRO A 369 9.98 8.18 1.35
CA PRO A 369 9.96 8.74 0.00
C PRO A 369 10.80 10.01 -0.08
N SER A 370 11.25 10.35 -1.30
CA SER A 370 11.97 11.60 -1.55
C SER A 370 11.48 12.25 -2.87
N ALA A 371 11.80 13.52 -3.07
CA ALA A 371 11.43 14.23 -4.29
C ALA A 371 12.04 13.62 -5.58
N LYS A 372 13.12 12.82 -5.44
CA LYS A 372 13.79 12.15 -6.56
C LYS A 372 13.41 10.68 -6.70
N ASP A 373 12.71 10.12 -5.70
CA ASP A 373 12.40 8.71 -5.62
C ASP A 373 11.12 8.51 -4.81
N TYR A 374 10.05 8.12 -5.51
CA TYR A 374 8.71 7.92 -4.96
C TYR A 374 8.48 6.52 -4.37
N LEU A 375 9.54 5.73 -4.19
CA LEU A 375 9.44 4.50 -3.40
C LEU A 375 9.16 4.85 -1.93
N VAL A 376 7.95 4.59 -1.48
CA VAL A 376 7.51 4.93 -0.11
C VAL A 376 8.00 3.89 0.88
N VAL A 377 7.73 2.62 0.63
CA VAL A 377 8.22 1.50 1.45
C VAL A 377 9.61 1.10 0.95
N ARG A 378 10.63 1.27 1.79
CA ARG A 378 12.04 1.09 1.40
C ARG A 378 12.56 -0.31 1.56
N ASP A 379 12.01 -1.07 2.46
CA ASP A 379 12.55 -2.37 2.83
C ASP A 379 11.46 -3.44 2.82
N LEU A 380 11.86 -4.67 2.51
CA LEU A 380 11.00 -5.84 2.52
C LEU A 380 11.74 -7.01 3.18
N ARG A 381 11.06 -7.78 4.01
CA ARG A 381 11.61 -8.98 4.64
C ARG A 381 10.96 -10.21 4.03
N LEU A 382 11.74 -11.23 3.74
CA LEU A 382 11.20 -12.53 3.36
C LEU A 382 10.80 -13.32 4.60
N ASP A 383 9.56 -13.81 4.58
CA ASP A 383 9.00 -14.68 5.60
C ASP A 383 8.43 -15.95 4.95
N GLN A 384 8.46 -17.07 5.69
CA GLN A 384 7.89 -18.34 5.26
C GLN A 384 6.75 -18.74 6.19
N PHE A 385 5.64 -19.18 5.64
CA PHE A 385 4.50 -19.65 6.42
C PHE A 385 4.76 -21.07 6.97
N ASP A 386 4.70 -21.22 8.29
CA ASP A 386 4.99 -22.51 8.97
C ASP A 386 3.76 -23.43 9.11
N GLY A 387 2.59 -22.93 8.71
CA GLY A 387 1.28 -23.58 8.89
C GLY A 387 0.43 -22.91 9.97
N VAL A 388 0.98 -21.97 10.72
CA VAL A 388 0.31 -21.18 11.77
C VAL A 388 0.51 -19.68 11.54
N LYS A 389 1.76 -19.27 11.30
CA LYS A 389 2.17 -17.88 11.13
C LYS A 389 3.33 -17.77 10.14
N TYR A 390 3.63 -16.56 9.75
CA TYR A 390 4.82 -16.25 8.99
C TYR A 390 6.04 -16.14 9.92
N VAL A 391 7.13 -16.80 9.54
CA VAL A 391 8.41 -16.82 10.26
C VAL A 391 9.48 -16.18 9.38
N PRO A 392 10.25 -15.22 9.89
CA PRO A 392 11.34 -14.61 9.13
C PRO A 392 12.37 -15.63 8.64
N ILE A 393 12.75 -15.52 7.36
CA ILE A 393 13.83 -16.34 6.77
C ILE A 393 15.05 -15.51 6.37
N GLY A 394 15.07 -14.22 6.77
CA GLY A 394 16.17 -13.29 6.55
C GLY A 394 15.89 -11.94 7.21
N PRO A 395 16.84 -11.01 7.15
CA PRO A 395 16.62 -9.63 7.60
C PRO A 395 15.73 -8.86 6.61
N ALA A 396 15.24 -7.70 7.02
CA ALA A 396 14.67 -6.73 6.08
C ALA A 396 15.77 -6.23 5.14
N MET A 397 15.48 -6.24 3.85
CA MET A 397 16.40 -5.85 2.78
C MET A 397 15.90 -4.61 2.06
N GLU A 398 16.82 -3.71 1.75
CA GLU A 398 16.49 -2.50 1.01
C GLU A 398 16.05 -2.83 -0.42
N MET A 399 14.93 -2.23 -0.82
CA MET A 399 14.33 -2.36 -2.15
C MET A 399 15.05 -1.40 -3.11
N LYS A 400 15.93 -1.95 -3.95
CA LYS A 400 16.72 -1.19 -4.94
C LYS A 400 16.21 -1.42 -6.35
#